data_1ecbada3a650951799a716573df1f298
#
_entry.id   1ecbada3a650951799a716573df1f298
#
_cell.length_a   1.000
_cell.length_b   1.000
_cell.length_c   1.000
_cell.angle_alpha   90.00
_cell.angle_beta   90.00
_cell.angle_gamma   90.00
#
_symmetry.space_group_name_H-M   'P 1'
#
loop_
_entity.id
_entity.type
_entity.pdbx_description
1 polymer ?
#
loop_
_entity_poly.entity_id
_entity_poly.type
_entity_poly.pdbx_seq_one_letter_code
_entity_poly.pdbx_strand_id
1 'polypeptide(L)'
;ILITGATAGIGLAMAHSFAELGATVHLLGRNPDKVRRCAAEVREAVPGAQVVEEVCDVSDLDAVRDWTADLADRIPALNGLVHNAVVMPKERLLTPQGHEVQLATSVLGPHLITERLLPLLRAAGGASVVFMSSGGMYSAPLVVDDMEYRQGYNGVRAYARTKRMQVVLADSWARRLAGTDIRVESMHPGWVETPGVAEYLP
;
A
#
# COMPACT_ATOMS: atom_id res chain seq x y z
N ILE A 1 -7.72 6.91 -8.54
CA ILE A 1 -6.98 6.64 -7.29
C ILE A 1 -6.68 5.17 -7.21
N LEU A 2 -5.45 4.79 -6.90
CA LEU A 2 -5.00 3.42 -6.70
C LEU A 2 -4.82 3.12 -5.20
N ILE A 3 -5.41 2.02 -4.71
CA ILE A 3 -5.35 1.62 -3.30
C ILE A 3 -4.80 0.19 -3.21
N THR A 4 -3.64 0.01 -2.59
CA THR A 4 -3.08 -1.32 -2.34
C THR A 4 -3.72 -1.95 -1.10
N GLY A 5 -3.97 -3.27 -1.14
CA GLY A 5 -4.66 -3.96 -0.05
C GLY A 5 -6.12 -3.54 0.14
N ALA A 6 -6.80 -3.22 -0.96
CA ALA A 6 -8.17 -2.70 -0.98
C ALA A 6 -9.27 -3.78 -0.84
N THR A 7 -8.90 -5.03 -0.51
CA THR A 7 -9.85 -6.15 -0.44
C THR A 7 -10.36 -6.45 0.97
N ALA A 8 -10.05 -5.60 1.95
CA ALA A 8 -10.55 -5.72 3.33
C ALA A 8 -10.29 -4.45 4.14
N GLY A 9 -10.98 -4.32 5.28
CA GLY A 9 -10.72 -3.32 6.31
C GLY A 9 -10.64 -1.88 5.78
N ILE A 10 -9.61 -1.15 6.20
CA ILE A 10 -9.42 0.26 5.86
C ILE A 10 -9.32 0.47 4.33
N GLY A 11 -8.62 -0.44 3.61
CA GLY A 11 -8.49 -0.33 2.15
C GLY A 11 -9.82 -0.42 1.42
N LEU A 12 -10.69 -1.33 1.83
CA LEU A 12 -12.03 -1.47 1.24
C LEU A 12 -12.92 -0.29 1.63
N ALA A 13 -12.86 0.18 2.87
CA ALA A 13 -13.61 1.37 3.30
C ALA A 13 -13.19 2.61 2.51
N MET A 14 -11.89 2.81 2.26
CA MET A 14 -11.41 3.89 1.39
C MET A 14 -11.91 3.73 -0.05
N ALA A 15 -11.97 2.49 -0.58
CA ALA A 15 -12.50 2.25 -1.92
C ALA A 15 -13.96 2.71 -2.05
N HIS A 16 -14.80 2.41 -1.06
CA HIS A 16 -16.17 2.92 -0.99
C HIS A 16 -16.21 4.46 -0.94
N SER A 17 -15.49 5.06 -0.01
CA SER A 17 -15.51 6.52 0.18
C SER A 17 -15.02 7.27 -1.06
N PHE A 18 -13.96 6.80 -1.72
CA PHE A 18 -13.49 7.43 -2.97
C PHE A 18 -14.44 7.23 -4.14
N ALA A 19 -15.12 6.07 -4.19
CA ALA A 19 -16.17 5.84 -5.18
C ALA A 19 -17.37 6.79 -4.98
N GLU A 20 -17.81 7.02 -3.73
CA GLU A 20 -18.85 7.99 -3.38
C GLU A 20 -18.48 9.42 -3.77
N LEU A 21 -17.19 9.77 -3.72
CA LEU A 21 -16.67 11.05 -4.17
C LEU A 21 -16.51 11.15 -5.71
N GLY A 22 -16.91 10.11 -6.45
CA GLY A 22 -16.87 10.08 -7.92
C GLY A 22 -15.49 9.78 -8.52
N ALA A 23 -14.55 9.29 -7.72
CA ALA A 23 -13.24 8.91 -8.23
C ALA A 23 -13.29 7.55 -8.98
N THR A 24 -12.49 7.41 -10.02
CA THR A 24 -12.15 6.08 -10.53
C THR A 24 -11.21 5.39 -9.54
N VAL A 25 -11.63 4.26 -8.98
CA VAL A 25 -10.91 3.50 -7.96
C VAL A 25 -10.25 2.28 -8.57
N HIS A 26 -8.93 2.23 -8.61
CA HIS A 26 -8.15 1.02 -8.90
C HIS A 26 -7.99 0.24 -7.60
N LEU A 27 -8.77 -0.83 -7.46
CA LEU A 27 -8.84 -1.68 -6.28
C LEU A 27 -7.82 -2.80 -6.40
N LEU A 28 -6.66 -2.66 -5.74
CA LEU A 28 -5.56 -3.62 -5.83
C LEU A 28 -5.56 -4.61 -4.67
N GLY A 29 -5.48 -5.88 -5.02
CA GLY A 29 -5.28 -6.99 -4.10
C GLY A 29 -4.50 -8.14 -4.72
N ARG A 30 -3.99 -9.07 -3.91
CA ARG A 30 -3.21 -10.22 -4.41
C ARG A 30 -4.06 -11.43 -4.82
N ASN A 31 -5.30 -11.49 -4.33
CA ASN A 31 -6.21 -12.59 -4.62
C ASN A 31 -7.28 -12.13 -5.61
N PRO A 32 -7.33 -12.67 -6.84
CA PRO A 32 -8.24 -12.20 -7.90
C PRO A 32 -9.71 -12.37 -7.54
N ASP A 33 -10.08 -13.44 -6.83
CA ASP A 33 -11.48 -13.66 -6.45
C ASP A 33 -11.95 -12.67 -5.38
N LYS A 34 -11.07 -12.32 -4.42
CA LYS A 34 -11.36 -11.27 -3.44
C LYS A 34 -11.45 -9.90 -4.10
N VAL A 35 -10.57 -9.58 -5.04
CA VAL A 35 -10.60 -8.32 -5.80
C VAL A 35 -11.92 -8.20 -6.54
N ARG A 36 -12.31 -9.23 -7.31
CA ARG A 36 -13.57 -9.25 -8.06
C ARG A 36 -14.79 -9.06 -7.17
N ARG A 37 -14.85 -9.79 -6.04
CA ARG A 37 -15.94 -9.69 -5.07
C ARG A 37 -16.03 -8.29 -4.45
N CYS A 38 -14.93 -7.74 -3.98
CA CYS A 38 -14.93 -6.40 -3.37
C CYS A 38 -15.22 -5.29 -4.38
N ALA A 39 -14.74 -5.42 -5.61
CA ALA A 39 -15.09 -4.48 -6.67
C ALA A 39 -16.59 -4.49 -7.00
N ALA A 40 -17.20 -5.69 -7.03
CA ALA A 40 -18.65 -5.83 -7.20
C ALA A 40 -19.42 -5.21 -6.02
N GLU A 41 -18.98 -5.44 -4.78
CA GLU A 41 -19.56 -4.85 -3.56
C GLU A 41 -19.55 -3.31 -3.62
N VAL A 42 -18.43 -2.70 -4.02
CA VAL A 42 -18.34 -1.24 -4.16
C VAL A 42 -19.27 -0.72 -5.26
N ARG A 43 -19.35 -1.39 -6.42
CA ARG A 43 -20.24 -1.00 -7.53
C ARG A 43 -21.73 -1.13 -7.15
N GLU A 44 -22.09 -2.13 -6.35
CA GLU A 44 -23.45 -2.32 -5.84
C GLU A 44 -23.82 -1.23 -4.81
N ALA A 45 -22.91 -0.91 -3.89
CA ALA A 45 -23.15 0.09 -2.86
C ALA A 45 -23.17 1.52 -3.42
N VAL A 46 -22.41 1.80 -4.47
CA VAL A 46 -22.29 3.13 -5.08
C VAL A 46 -22.68 3.06 -6.56
N PRO A 47 -23.95 3.30 -6.91
CA PRO A 47 -24.40 3.25 -8.29
C PRO A 47 -23.62 4.20 -9.22
N GLY A 48 -23.09 3.65 -10.30
CA GLY A 48 -22.27 4.40 -11.26
C GLY A 48 -20.78 4.49 -10.92
N ALA A 49 -20.34 3.90 -9.80
CA ALA A 49 -18.94 3.89 -9.40
C ALA A 49 -18.03 3.27 -10.48
N GLN A 50 -16.95 3.97 -10.76
CA GLN A 50 -15.88 3.48 -11.65
C GLN A 50 -14.85 2.73 -10.81
N VAL A 51 -14.94 1.39 -10.79
CA VAL A 51 -14.01 0.54 -10.05
C VAL A 51 -13.26 -0.37 -11.02
N VAL A 52 -11.94 -0.29 -11.00
CA VAL A 52 -11.04 -1.10 -11.82
C VAL A 52 -10.39 -2.16 -10.93
N GLU A 53 -10.47 -3.39 -11.34
CA GLU A 53 -9.89 -4.54 -10.65
C GLU A 53 -8.41 -4.66 -10.99
N GLU A 54 -7.55 -4.62 -9.97
CA GLU A 54 -6.11 -4.76 -10.12
C GLU A 54 -5.61 -5.95 -9.27
N VAL A 55 -4.80 -6.81 -9.88
CA VAL A 55 -4.26 -8.00 -9.20
C VAL A 55 -2.74 -7.97 -9.23
N CYS A 56 -2.13 -7.83 -8.06
CA CYS A 56 -0.68 -7.94 -7.86
C CYS A 56 -0.37 -8.25 -6.40
N ASP A 57 0.60 -9.11 -6.15
CA ASP A 57 1.23 -9.23 -4.84
C ASP A 57 2.33 -8.18 -4.72
N VAL A 58 2.10 -7.15 -3.91
CA VAL A 58 3.04 -6.04 -3.74
C VAL A 58 4.33 -6.43 -3.04
N SER A 59 4.43 -7.64 -2.47
CA SER A 59 5.65 -8.19 -1.90
C SER A 59 6.53 -8.88 -2.94
N ASP A 60 5.99 -9.25 -4.10
CA ASP A 60 6.74 -9.79 -5.24
C ASP A 60 7.19 -8.64 -6.16
N LEU A 61 8.48 -8.29 -6.09
CA LEU A 61 9.00 -7.13 -6.80
C LEU A 61 9.00 -7.32 -8.33
N ASP A 62 9.05 -8.54 -8.84
CA ASP A 62 8.98 -8.80 -10.26
C ASP A 62 7.53 -8.66 -10.75
N ALA A 63 6.57 -9.22 -10.01
CA ALA A 63 5.15 -8.99 -10.27
C ALA A 63 4.77 -7.49 -10.24
N VAL A 64 5.36 -6.73 -9.32
CA VAL A 64 5.18 -5.26 -9.25
C VAL A 64 5.72 -4.58 -10.51
N ARG A 65 6.89 -4.98 -11.03
CA ARG A 65 7.46 -4.41 -12.27
C ARG A 65 6.55 -4.62 -13.47
N ASP A 66 6.08 -5.86 -13.64
CA ASP A 66 5.23 -6.23 -14.77
C ASP A 66 3.86 -5.54 -14.70
N TRP A 67 3.22 -5.59 -13.53
CA TRP A 67 1.92 -4.95 -13.31
C TRP A 67 1.97 -3.43 -13.47
N THR A 68 3.01 -2.76 -12.94
CA THR A 68 3.13 -1.30 -13.09
C THR A 68 3.41 -0.87 -14.52
N ALA A 69 4.10 -1.69 -15.33
CA ALA A 69 4.28 -1.45 -16.76
C ALA A 69 2.93 -1.55 -17.50
N ASP A 70 2.17 -2.62 -17.28
CA ASP A 70 0.83 -2.80 -17.84
C ASP A 70 -0.12 -1.66 -17.43
N LEU A 71 -0.12 -1.25 -16.16
CA LEU A 71 -0.95 -0.14 -15.69
C LEU A 71 -0.59 1.18 -16.40
N ALA A 72 0.70 1.45 -16.61
CA ALA A 72 1.16 2.66 -17.28
C ALA A 72 0.71 2.74 -18.75
N ASP A 73 0.52 1.60 -19.41
CA ASP A 73 -0.01 1.53 -20.78
C ASP A 73 -1.54 1.72 -20.82
N ARG A 74 -2.25 1.45 -19.71
CA ARG A 74 -3.72 1.48 -19.65
C ARG A 74 -4.31 2.82 -19.18
N ILE A 75 -3.58 3.61 -18.42
CA ILE A 75 -4.08 4.87 -17.88
C ILE A 75 -3.14 6.04 -18.18
N PRO A 76 -3.68 7.24 -18.48
CA PRO A 76 -2.85 8.39 -18.81
C PRO A 76 -2.28 9.12 -17.60
N ALA A 77 -2.91 9.02 -16.44
CA ALA A 77 -2.55 9.76 -15.23
C ALA A 77 -3.09 9.10 -13.95
N LEU A 78 -2.47 9.39 -12.81
CA LEU A 78 -2.86 8.90 -11.49
C LEU A 78 -2.82 10.03 -10.46
N ASN A 79 -3.99 10.44 -9.94
CA ASN A 79 -4.09 11.53 -8.97
C ASN A 79 -3.84 11.10 -7.52
N GLY A 80 -3.96 9.81 -7.21
CA GLY A 80 -3.79 9.31 -5.85
C GLY A 80 -3.25 7.90 -5.80
N LEU A 81 -2.27 7.67 -4.93
CA LEU A 81 -1.67 6.37 -4.66
C LEU A 81 -1.64 6.13 -3.15
N VAL A 82 -2.36 5.11 -2.69
CA VAL A 82 -2.44 4.77 -1.27
C VAL A 82 -1.78 3.42 -1.02
N HIS A 83 -0.63 3.44 -0.36
CA HIS A 83 0.09 2.27 0.11
C HIS A 83 -0.49 1.78 1.43
N ASN A 84 -1.56 0.96 1.35
CA ASN A 84 -2.28 0.45 2.51
C ASN A 84 -2.04 -1.04 2.75
N ALA A 85 -1.59 -1.81 1.77
CA ALA A 85 -1.35 -3.24 1.91
C ALA A 85 -0.42 -3.56 3.09
N VAL A 86 -0.78 -4.58 3.86
CA VAL A 86 -0.03 -5.04 5.02
C VAL A 86 -0.19 -6.55 5.19
N VAL A 87 0.85 -7.19 5.69
CA VAL A 87 0.83 -8.57 6.20
C VAL A 87 1.55 -8.61 7.54
N MET A 88 1.18 -9.54 8.41
CA MET A 88 1.81 -9.66 9.74
C MET A 88 1.95 -11.14 10.15
N PRO A 89 2.75 -11.94 9.41
CA PRO A 89 2.97 -13.33 9.77
C PRO A 89 3.69 -13.47 11.12
N LYS A 90 3.36 -14.51 11.88
CA LYS A 90 4.00 -14.81 13.16
C LYS A 90 5.46 -15.20 13.00
N GLU A 91 5.77 -15.91 11.91
CA GLU A 91 7.10 -16.40 11.56
C GLU A 91 7.70 -15.57 10.44
N ARG A 92 9.03 -15.57 10.36
CA ARG A 92 9.77 -14.90 9.28
C ARG A 92 9.57 -15.65 7.96
N LEU A 93 8.85 -15.03 7.04
CA LEU A 93 8.63 -15.53 5.68
C LEU A 93 9.45 -14.71 4.68
N LEU A 94 9.86 -15.35 3.59
CA LEU A 94 10.61 -14.71 2.51
C LEU A 94 9.77 -14.64 1.23
N THR A 95 9.94 -13.55 0.50
CA THR A 95 9.44 -13.43 -0.88
C THR A 95 10.27 -14.27 -1.84
N PRO A 96 9.83 -14.44 -3.10
CA PRO A 96 10.64 -15.13 -4.13
C PRO A 96 12.04 -14.51 -4.31
N GLN A 97 12.19 -13.20 -4.11
CA GLN A 97 13.46 -12.48 -4.20
C GLN A 97 14.30 -12.54 -2.91
N GLY A 98 13.84 -13.26 -1.88
CA GLY A 98 14.56 -13.48 -0.63
C GLY A 98 14.43 -12.35 0.41
N HIS A 99 13.53 -11.41 0.23
CA HIS A 99 13.23 -10.35 1.20
C HIS A 99 12.25 -10.81 2.28
N GLU A 100 12.36 -10.27 3.50
CA GLU A 100 11.36 -10.48 4.54
C GLU A 100 10.02 -9.90 4.09
N VAL A 101 8.94 -10.68 4.24
CA VAL A 101 7.66 -10.39 3.59
C VAL A 101 7.00 -9.10 4.09
N GLN A 102 7.14 -8.73 5.38
CA GLN A 102 6.60 -7.47 5.89
C GLN A 102 7.39 -6.27 5.35
N LEU A 103 8.73 -6.39 5.28
CA LEU A 103 9.59 -5.39 4.66
C LEU A 103 9.21 -5.22 3.19
N ALA A 104 9.08 -6.31 2.45
CA ALA A 104 8.72 -6.27 1.04
C ALA A 104 7.35 -5.63 0.82
N THR A 105 6.32 -6.06 1.56
CA THR A 105 4.94 -5.55 1.43
C THR A 105 4.81 -4.09 1.82
N SER A 106 5.50 -3.66 2.89
CA SER A 106 5.27 -2.34 3.50
C SER A 106 6.30 -1.28 3.08
N VAL A 107 7.45 -1.67 2.53
CA VAL A 107 8.55 -0.74 2.23
C VAL A 107 9.04 -0.90 0.79
N LEU A 108 9.54 -2.10 0.40
CA LEU A 108 10.18 -2.28 -0.90
C LEU A 108 9.18 -2.19 -2.05
N GLY A 109 8.04 -2.89 -1.96
CA GLY A 109 6.97 -2.82 -2.94
C GLY A 109 6.40 -1.40 -3.10
N PRO A 110 5.97 -0.74 -2.02
CA PRO A 110 5.56 0.67 -2.05
C PRO A 110 6.58 1.63 -2.65
N HIS A 111 7.87 1.45 -2.34
CA HIS A 111 8.93 2.25 -2.96
C HIS A 111 8.98 2.03 -4.47
N LEU A 112 9.03 0.77 -4.91
CA LEU A 112 9.09 0.41 -6.32
C LEU A 112 7.83 0.87 -7.09
N ILE A 113 6.64 0.68 -6.51
CA ILE A 113 5.37 1.16 -7.11
C ILE A 113 5.41 2.68 -7.29
N THR A 114 5.80 3.43 -6.25
CA THR A 114 5.90 4.90 -6.33
C THR A 114 6.87 5.32 -7.44
N GLU A 115 8.05 4.69 -7.51
CA GLU A 115 9.06 4.99 -8.52
C GLU A 115 8.56 4.71 -9.94
N ARG A 116 7.95 3.53 -10.14
CA ARG A 116 7.45 3.09 -11.45
C ARG A 116 6.26 3.92 -11.95
N LEU A 117 5.37 4.34 -11.03
CA LEU A 117 4.19 5.14 -11.36
C LEU A 117 4.43 6.66 -11.30
N LEU A 118 5.65 7.09 -11.01
CA LEU A 118 5.99 8.52 -10.95
C LEU A 118 5.63 9.29 -12.24
N PRO A 119 5.80 8.76 -13.46
CA PRO A 119 5.35 9.44 -14.69
C PRO A 119 3.84 9.71 -14.69
N LEU A 120 3.00 8.75 -14.24
CA LEU A 120 1.55 8.91 -14.15
C LEU A 120 1.13 9.92 -13.09
N LEU A 121 1.84 9.94 -11.94
CA LEU A 121 1.60 10.93 -10.87
C LEU A 121 1.93 12.35 -11.35
N ARG A 122 2.99 12.51 -12.13
CA ARG A 122 3.36 13.81 -12.74
C ARG A 122 2.37 14.24 -13.81
N ALA A 123 1.87 13.31 -14.62
CA ALA A 123 0.92 13.60 -15.69
C ALA A 123 -0.46 14.07 -15.14
N ALA A 124 -0.75 13.81 -13.87
CA ALA A 124 -2.02 14.20 -13.25
C ALA A 124 -2.17 15.71 -12.99
N GLY A 125 -1.07 16.49 -13.03
CA GLY A 125 -1.11 17.94 -12.72
C GLY A 125 -1.50 18.24 -11.27
N GLY A 126 -1.30 17.28 -10.38
CA GLY A 126 -1.60 17.33 -8.95
C GLY A 126 -1.93 15.92 -8.44
N ALA A 127 -1.06 15.37 -7.59
CA ALA A 127 -1.23 14.02 -7.07
C ALA A 127 -0.86 13.92 -5.59
N SER A 128 -1.38 12.88 -4.94
CA SER A 128 -1.03 12.55 -3.55
C SER A 128 -0.59 11.09 -3.44
N VAL A 129 0.51 10.86 -2.72
CA VAL A 129 0.99 9.53 -2.34
C VAL A 129 0.92 9.39 -0.83
N VAL A 130 0.17 8.41 -0.34
CA VAL A 130 -0.05 8.19 1.09
C VAL A 130 0.50 6.83 1.51
N PHE A 131 1.37 6.84 2.52
CA PHE A 131 1.85 5.63 3.17
C PHE A 131 1.07 5.41 4.47
N MET A 132 0.30 4.31 4.54
CA MET A 132 -0.48 3.95 5.72
C MET A 132 0.42 3.37 6.79
N SER A 133 0.88 4.22 7.71
CA SER A 133 1.66 3.84 8.87
C SER A 133 0.76 3.35 10.02
N SER A 134 1.29 3.28 11.23
CA SER A 134 0.58 2.84 12.44
C SER A 134 1.19 3.51 13.66
N GLY A 135 0.39 3.71 14.70
CA GLY A 135 0.89 4.09 16.03
C GLY A 135 1.94 3.13 16.60
N GLY A 136 1.95 1.87 16.14
CA GLY A 136 2.99 0.88 16.47
C GLY A 136 4.42 1.34 16.15
N MET A 137 4.60 2.25 15.18
CA MET A 137 5.90 2.82 14.83
C MET A 137 6.61 3.49 16.01
N TYR A 138 5.87 4.01 16.99
CA TYR A 138 6.46 4.67 18.16
C TYR A 138 7.15 3.68 19.11
N SER A 139 6.82 2.39 19.03
CA SER A 139 7.42 1.34 19.85
C SER A 139 8.71 0.74 19.25
N ALA A 140 9.11 1.14 18.05
CA ALA A 140 10.28 0.58 17.36
C ALA A 140 11.21 1.68 16.83
N PRO A 141 12.54 1.56 17.09
CA PRO A 141 13.52 2.42 16.45
C PRO A 141 13.69 2.06 14.96
N LEU A 142 14.27 2.98 14.20
CA LEU A 142 14.78 2.65 12.86
C LEU A 142 16.09 1.87 13.00
N VAL A 143 16.10 0.62 12.55
CA VAL A 143 17.28 -0.27 12.60
C VAL A 143 17.75 -0.53 11.19
N VAL A 144 18.76 0.21 10.74
CA VAL A 144 19.30 0.14 9.38
C VAL A 144 20.21 -1.06 9.14
N ASP A 145 20.92 -1.53 10.16
CA ASP A 145 21.89 -2.62 10.06
C ASP A 145 21.23 -4.01 9.90
N ASP A 146 19.93 -4.12 10.25
CA ASP A 146 19.15 -5.35 10.09
C ASP A 146 17.71 -5.02 9.65
N MET A 147 17.57 -4.40 8.49
CA MET A 147 16.24 -4.08 7.93
C MET A 147 15.43 -5.35 7.62
N GLU A 148 16.09 -6.42 7.27
CA GLU A 148 15.51 -7.74 6.97
C GLU A 148 15.08 -8.52 8.23
N TYR A 149 15.34 -8.00 9.41
CA TYR A 149 15.04 -8.62 10.71
C TYR A 149 15.44 -10.09 10.77
N ARG A 150 16.72 -10.37 10.54
CA ARG A 150 17.28 -11.73 10.41
C ARG A 150 17.43 -12.43 11.76
N GLN A 151 17.57 -11.69 12.85
CA GLN A 151 17.82 -12.25 14.18
C GLN A 151 16.67 -11.93 15.14
N GLY A 152 16.22 -12.95 15.89
CA GLY A 152 15.22 -12.80 16.94
C GLY A 152 13.87 -12.30 16.43
N TYR A 153 13.43 -12.80 15.27
CA TYR A 153 12.20 -12.36 14.62
C TYR A 153 10.98 -12.47 15.53
N ASN A 154 10.19 -11.43 15.52
CA ASN A 154 8.87 -11.36 16.13
C ASN A 154 7.95 -10.56 15.22
N GLY A 155 6.84 -11.16 14.78
CA GLY A 155 5.96 -10.58 13.76
C GLY A 155 5.37 -9.21 14.13
N VAL A 156 5.00 -9.01 15.40
CA VAL A 156 4.47 -7.72 15.88
C VAL A 156 5.56 -6.64 15.89
N ARG A 157 6.77 -7.00 16.33
CA ARG A 157 7.91 -6.07 16.32
C ARG A 157 8.38 -5.79 14.89
N ALA A 158 8.34 -6.78 13.98
CA ALA A 158 8.64 -6.59 12.57
C ALA A 158 7.64 -5.59 11.95
N TYR A 159 6.35 -5.74 12.26
CA TYR A 159 5.32 -4.78 11.86
C TYR A 159 5.63 -3.36 12.34
N ALA A 160 5.93 -3.17 13.62
CA ALA A 160 6.26 -1.86 14.19
C ALA A 160 7.50 -1.25 13.50
N ARG A 161 8.53 -2.06 13.19
CA ARG A 161 9.74 -1.63 12.45
C ARG A 161 9.41 -1.20 11.03
N THR A 162 8.61 -1.97 10.29
CA THR A 162 8.22 -1.60 8.92
C THR A 162 7.35 -0.36 8.89
N LYS A 163 6.46 -0.17 9.87
CA LYS A 163 5.67 1.06 10.00
C LYS A 163 6.55 2.30 10.32
N ARG A 164 7.63 2.13 11.07
CA ARG A 164 8.65 3.17 11.24
C ARG A 164 9.39 3.48 9.93
N MET A 165 9.79 2.44 9.20
CA MET A 165 10.44 2.60 7.90
C MET A 165 9.54 3.32 6.88
N GLN A 166 8.22 3.05 6.88
CA GLN A 166 7.27 3.73 5.99
C GLN A 166 7.23 5.25 6.22
N VAL A 167 7.30 5.71 7.46
CA VAL A 167 7.37 7.16 7.77
C VAL A 167 8.65 7.79 7.21
N VAL A 168 9.78 7.12 7.38
CA VAL A 168 11.07 7.59 6.85
C VAL A 168 11.07 7.57 5.32
N LEU A 169 10.47 6.54 4.71
CA LEU A 169 10.34 6.44 3.25
C LEU A 169 9.45 7.56 2.70
N ALA A 170 8.32 7.86 3.36
CA ALA A 170 7.43 8.95 2.96
C ALA A 170 8.15 10.30 3.02
N ASP A 171 8.87 10.59 4.11
CA ASP A 171 9.68 11.80 4.25
C ASP A 171 10.78 11.91 3.17
N SER A 172 11.45 10.80 2.86
CA SER A 172 12.44 10.74 1.77
C SER A 172 11.81 11.07 0.41
N TRP A 173 10.64 10.50 0.10
CA TRP A 173 9.91 10.81 -1.13
C TRP A 173 9.40 12.24 -1.14
N ALA A 174 8.88 12.78 -0.03
CA ALA A 174 8.44 14.17 0.07
C ALA A 174 9.56 15.15 -0.25
N ARG A 175 10.77 14.91 0.29
CA ARG A 175 11.96 15.72 -0.04
C ARG A 175 12.37 15.59 -1.49
N ARG A 176 12.36 14.37 -2.05
CA ARG A 176 12.73 14.11 -3.45
C ARG A 176 11.79 14.78 -4.45
N LEU A 177 10.51 14.94 -4.06
CA LEU A 177 9.47 15.55 -4.90
C LEU A 177 9.15 16.99 -4.49
N ALA A 178 9.94 17.61 -3.63
CA ALA A 178 9.78 19.01 -3.24
C ALA A 178 9.82 19.92 -4.48
N GLY A 179 8.87 20.87 -4.53
CA GLY A 179 8.73 21.78 -5.66
C GLY A 179 7.96 21.21 -6.87
N THR A 180 7.43 19.99 -6.75
CA THR A 180 6.48 19.43 -7.74
C THR A 180 5.04 19.50 -7.20
N ASP A 181 4.05 19.20 -8.06
CA ASP A 181 2.63 19.15 -7.67
C ASP A 181 2.24 17.79 -7.03
N ILE A 182 3.21 17.01 -6.57
CA ILE A 182 3.00 15.72 -5.91
C ILE A 182 3.24 15.86 -4.41
N ARG A 183 2.21 15.59 -3.61
CA ARG A 183 2.32 15.50 -2.16
C ARG A 183 2.62 14.08 -1.74
N VAL A 184 3.52 13.92 -0.78
CA VAL A 184 3.80 12.62 -0.18
C VAL A 184 3.66 12.74 1.33
N GLU A 185 2.83 11.87 1.89
CA GLU A 185 2.50 11.90 3.31
C GLU A 185 2.51 10.49 3.90
N SER A 186 2.73 10.41 5.20
CA SER A 186 2.44 9.22 5.99
C SER A 186 1.35 9.54 7.00
N MET A 187 0.42 8.61 7.16
CA MET A 187 -0.63 8.74 8.15
C MET A 187 -0.85 7.45 8.92
N HIS A 188 -1.40 7.54 10.12
CA HIS A 188 -1.95 6.38 10.80
C HIS A 188 -3.44 6.61 11.09
N PRO A 189 -4.29 5.60 10.88
CA PRO A 189 -5.75 5.77 10.92
C PRO A 189 -6.34 5.76 12.34
N GLY A 190 -5.52 5.76 13.38
CA GLY A 190 -5.97 5.52 14.76
C GLY A 190 -6.14 4.03 15.06
N TRP A 191 -6.94 3.74 16.08
CA TRP A 191 -7.34 2.37 16.41
C TRP A 191 -8.59 2.02 15.61
N VAL A 192 -8.44 1.10 14.68
CA VAL A 192 -9.54 0.63 13.83
C VAL A 192 -9.65 -0.88 13.98
N GLU A 193 -10.84 -1.35 14.34
CA GLU A 193 -11.13 -2.78 14.31
C GLU A 193 -11.19 -3.25 12.87
N THR A 194 -10.22 -4.05 12.47
CA THR A 194 -10.17 -4.68 11.16
C THR A 194 -9.94 -6.18 11.30
N PRO A 195 -10.32 -6.99 10.30
CA PRO A 195 -10.01 -8.42 10.31
C PRO A 195 -8.53 -8.72 10.57
N GLY A 196 -7.62 -7.89 10.02
CA GLY A 196 -6.18 -8.05 10.26
C GLY A 196 -5.77 -7.73 11.70
N VAL A 197 -6.37 -6.71 12.33
CA VAL A 197 -6.10 -6.40 13.75
C VAL A 197 -6.62 -7.49 14.66
N ALA A 198 -7.83 -7.97 14.42
CA ALA A 198 -8.44 -9.04 15.22
C ALA A 198 -7.68 -10.38 15.15
N GLU A 199 -6.99 -10.65 14.02
CA GLU A 199 -6.21 -11.88 13.83
C GLU A 199 -4.87 -11.86 14.59
N TYR A 200 -4.25 -10.67 14.76
CA TYR A 200 -2.84 -10.54 15.17
C TYR A 200 -2.62 -9.82 16.50
N LEU A 201 -3.61 -9.07 16.98
CA LEU A 201 -3.54 -8.39 18.28
C LEU A 201 -4.57 -8.99 19.22
N PRO A 202 -4.15 -9.48 20.40
CA PRO A 202 -5.06 -10.03 21.42
C PRO A 202 -5.96 -8.96 22.04
#